data_78f3a0a2c5ceaa8c70a213d040fd1705
#
_entry.id   78f3a0a2c5ceaa8c70a213d040fd1705
#
_cell.length_a   1.000
_cell.length_b   1.000
_cell.length_c   1.000
_cell.angle_alpha   90.00
_cell.angle_beta   90.00
_cell.angle_gamma   90.00
#
_symmetry.space_group_name_H-M   'P 1'
#
loop_
_entity.id
_entity.type
_entity.pdbx_description
1 polymer ?
#
loop_
_entity_poly.entity_id
_entity_poly.type
_entity_poly.pdbx_seq_one_letter_code
_entity_poly.pdbx_strand_id
1 'polypeptide(L)'
;MKVKLKKTFTVSAPSSDVWDFMTDVKKVSTCIPGAQYVEDLGDNKHSVLLVVKVGPIKSAYRGEVFIRSKDEEKRVIEIDGKGTDTKGKGGANMELIGSIIDKGDGTTEVIGDSTVTIQGMLAQFGSRMVEDVSNQLFFLSAL
;
A
#
# COMPACT_ATOMS: atom_id res chain seq x y z
N MET A 1 -5.92 8.93 14.59
CA MET A 1 -7.08 8.22 14.00
C MET A 1 -6.62 6.89 13.43
N LYS A 2 -7.31 5.85 13.76
CA LYS A 2 -6.97 4.48 13.35
C LYS A 2 -8.10 3.88 12.52
N VAL A 3 -7.77 3.41 11.32
CA VAL A 3 -8.75 2.86 10.38
C VAL A 3 -8.32 1.48 9.93
N LYS A 4 -9.26 0.54 9.93
CA LYS A 4 -9.05 -0.81 9.42
C LYS A 4 -9.71 -0.95 8.06
N LEU A 5 -8.96 -1.45 7.08
CA LEU A 5 -9.42 -1.58 5.71
C LEU A 5 -9.14 -3.01 5.22
N LYS A 6 -10.13 -3.59 4.55
CA LYS A 6 -9.96 -4.86 3.86
C LYS A 6 -10.35 -4.67 2.40
N LYS A 7 -9.45 -5.00 1.49
CA LYS A 7 -9.68 -4.90 0.06
C LYS A 7 -9.40 -6.24 -0.61
N THR A 8 -10.24 -6.60 -1.56
CA THR A 8 -10.10 -7.82 -2.33
C THR A 8 -10.33 -7.50 -3.80
N PHE A 9 -9.46 -8.00 -4.66
CA PHE A 9 -9.63 -7.87 -6.11
C PHE A 9 -9.09 -9.10 -6.83
N THR A 10 -9.53 -9.31 -8.06
CA THR A 10 -9.14 -10.45 -8.89
C THR A 10 -8.32 -9.96 -10.07
N VAL A 11 -7.22 -10.66 -10.35
CA VAL A 11 -6.31 -10.36 -11.46
C VAL A 11 -6.32 -11.52 -12.43
N SER A 12 -6.41 -11.23 -13.73
CA SER A 12 -6.34 -12.23 -14.81
C SER A 12 -4.88 -12.57 -15.14
N ALA A 13 -4.19 -13.16 -14.18
CA ALA A 13 -2.80 -13.58 -14.32
C ALA A 13 -2.51 -14.75 -13.37
N PRO A 14 -1.48 -15.57 -13.67
CA PRO A 14 -1.08 -16.66 -12.78
C PRO A 14 -0.62 -16.14 -11.41
N SER A 15 -0.87 -16.93 -10.37
CA SER A 15 -0.55 -16.52 -8.99
C SER A 15 0.94 -16.26 -8.77
N SER A 16 1.82 -16.98 -9.46
CA SER A 16 3.27 -16.75 -9.35
C SER A 16 3.66 -15.36 -9.90
N ASP A 17 3.08 -14.96 -11.03
CA ASP A 17 3.35 -13.64 -11.61
C ASP A 17 2.80 -12.53 -10.74
N VAL A 18 1.62 -12.73 -10.17
CA VAL A 18 1.00 -11.76 -9.26
C VAL A 18 1.84 -11.61 -7.99
N TRP A 19 2.31 -12.73 -7.44
CA TRP A 19 3.19 -12.74 -6.27
C TRP A 19 4.48 -11.97 -6.54
N ASP A 20 5.15 -12.25 -7.64
CA ASP A 20 6.42 -11.60 -7.99
C ASP A 20 6.24 -10.09 -8.16
N PHE A 21 5.13 -9.66 -8.77
CA PHE A 21 4.83 -8.25 -8.93
C PHE A 21 4.47 -7.59 -7.59
N MET A 22 3.53 -8.17 -6.83
CA MET A 22 3.00 -7.57 -5.61
C MET A 22 4.02 -7.54 -4.46
N THR A 23 5.06 -8.36 -4.53
CA THR A 23 6.14 -8.36 -3.53
C THR A 23 7.34 -7.51 -3.94
N ASP A 24 7.31 -6.90 -5.10
CA ASP A 24 8.35 -5.99 -5.59
C ASP A 24 7.89 -4.54 -5.39
N VAL A 25 8.41 -3.90 -4.34
CA VAL A 25 8.00 -2.53 -3.97
C VAL A 25 8.23 -1.54 -5.09
N LYS A 26 9.33 -1.68 -5.82
CA LYS A 26 9.66 -0.77 -6.94
C LYS A 26 8.64 -0.91 -8.07
N LYS A 27 8.27 -2.13 -8.43
CA LYS A 27 7.26 -2.35 -9.47
C LYS A 27 5.88 -1.89 -9.03
N VAL A 28 5.47 -2.20 -7.81
CA VAL A 28 4.16 -1.78 -7.28
C VAL A 28 4.06 -0.26 -7.25
N SER A 29 5.12 0.44 -6.88
CA SER A 29 5.10 1.90 -6.80
C SER A 29 4.82 2.55 -8.16
N THR A 30 5.17 1.92 -9.27
CA THR A 30 4.89 2.44 -10.61
C THR A 30 3.40 2.42 -10.94
N CYS A 31 2.62 1.62 -10.24
CA CYS A 31 1.17 1.46 -10.46
C CYS A 31 0.33 2.29 -9.51
N ILE A 32 0.93 2.96 -8.55
CA ILE A 32 0.21 3.78 -7.57
C ILE A 32 0.35 5.24 -7.96
N PRO A 33 -0.76 5.96 -8.25
CA PRO A 33 -0.66 7.37 -8.63
C PRO A 33 -0.11 8.19 -7.47
N GLY A 34 0.80 9.08 -7.80
CA GLY A 34 1.46 9.93 -6.82
C GLY A 34 2.60 9.26 -6.06
N ALA A 35 2.82 7.97 -6.27
CA ALA A 35 3.93 7.26 -5.64
C ALA A 35 5.19 7.32 -6.51
N GLN A 36 6.31 7.51 -5.85
CA GLN A 36 7.63 7.49 -6.49
C GLN A 36 8.58 6.65 -5.65
N TYR A 37 9.17 5.64 -6.26
CA TYR A 37 10.22 4.86 -5.61
C TYR A 37 11.50 5.70 -5.55
N VAL A 38 12.07 5.83 -4.36
CA VAL A 38 13.27 6.64 -4.16
C VAL A 38 14.52 5.77 -4.15
N GLU A 39 14.62 4.84 -3.20
CA GLU A 39 15.78 3.96 -3.11
C GLU A 39 15.53 2.73 -2.25
N ASP A 40 16.36 1.72 -2.48
CA ASP A 40 16.44 0.55 -1.62
C ASP A 40 17.40 0.87 -0.47
N LEU A 41 16.90 0.79 0.77
CA LEU A 41 17.68 1.08 1.97
C LEU A 41 18.39 -0.15 2.54
N GLY A 42 18.21 -1.32 1.91
CA GLY A 42 18.72 -2.59 2.43
C GLY A 42 17.81 -3.20 3.48
N ASP A 43 18.04 -4.45 3.83
CA ASP A 43 17.31 -5.17 4.88
C ASP A 43 15.78 -5.14 4.72
N ASN A 44 15.31 -5.27 3.48
CA ASN A 44 13.87 -5.24 3.12
C ASN A 44 13.18 -3.90 3.41
N LYS A 45 13.95 -2.81 3.47
CA LYS A 45 13.42 -1.45 3.61
C LYS A 45 13.58 -0.69 2.30
N HIS A 46 12.55 0.08 1.96
CA HIS A 46 12.52 0.89 0.76
C HIS A 46 12.05 2.29 1.09
N SER A 47 12.64 3.28 0.44
CA SER A 47 12.23 4.68 0.57
C SER A 47 11.34 5.05 -0.60
N VAL A 48 10.22 5.69 -0.30
CA VAL A 48 9.23 6.11 -1.30
C VAL A 48 8.75 7.54 -1.02
N LEU A 49 8.24 8.19 -2.03
CA LEU A 49 7.55 9.47 -1.90
C LEU A 49 6.12 9.29 -2.38
N LEU A 50 5.15 9.75 -1.59
CA LEU A 50 3.74 9.65 -1.93
C LEU A 50 3.10 11.03 -1.90
N VAL A 51 2.51 11.44 -3.02
CA VAL A 51 1.73 12.66 -3.12
C VAL A 51 0.25 12.29 -3.13
N VAL A 52 -0.49 12.83 -2.17
CA VAL A 52 -1.92 12.57 -2.01
C VAL A 52 -2.69 13.85 -2.24
N LYS A 53 -3.69 13.80 -3.12
CA LYS A 53 -4.62 14.91 -3.36
C LYS A 53 -5.99 14.52 -2.87
N VAL A 54 -6.57 15.32 -1.99
CA VAL A 54 -7.93 15.12 -1.50
C VAL A 54 -8.67 16.45 -1.55
N GLY A 55 -9.57 16.59 -2.53
CA GLY A 55 -10.23 17.86 -2.78
C GLY A 55 -9.19 18.96 -3.08
N PRO A 56 -9.25 20.10 -2.39
CA PRO A 56 -8.29 21.19 -2.58
C PRO A 56 -6.94 20.95 -1.88
N ILE A 57 -6.83 19.90 -1.08
CA ILE A 57 -5.64 19.62 -0.28
C ILE A 57 -4.70 18.69 -1.01
N LYS A 58 -3.43 19.10 -1.08
CA LYS A 58 -2.32 18.29 -1.59
C LYS A 58 -1.30 18.12 -0.48
N SER A 59 -0.97 16.86 -0.17
CA SER A 59 0.02 16.53 0.85
C SER A 59 1.06 15.59 0.25
N ALA A 60 2.31 15.77 0.65
CA ALA A 60 3.40 14.88 0.25
C ALA A 60 4.00 14.23 1.48
N TYR A 61 4.23 12.92 1.39
CA TYR A 61 4.78 12.12 2.48
C TYR A 61 6.05 11.44 2.02
N ARG A 62 7.08 11.54 2.84
CA ARG A 62 8.26 10.70 2.73
C ARG A 62 7.96 9.42 3.49
N GLY A 63 8.08 8.30 2.80
CA GLY A 63 7.70 7.02 3.37
C GLY A 63 8.81 6.01 3.37
N GLU A 64 8.73 5.10 4.30
CA GLU A 64 9.52 3.88 4.33
C GLU A 64 8.57 2.69 4.30
N VAL A 65 8.90 1.72 3.49
CA VAL A 65 8.19 0.44 3.39
C VAL A 65 9.13 -0.64 3.86
N PHE A 66 8.73 -1.38 4.89
CA PHE A 66 9.48 -2.50 5.43
C PHE A 66 8.71 -3.78 5.22
N ILE A 67 9.32 -4.72 4.48
CA ILE A 67 8.74 -6.06 4.32
C ILE A 67 9.17 -6.85 5.55
N ARG A 68 8.23 -6.98 6.50
CA ARG A 68 8.46 -7.64 7.79
C ARG A 68 8.54 -9.15 7.65
N SER A 69 7.72 -9.72 6.77
CA SER A 69 7.63 -11.16 6.55
C SER A 69 7.18 -11.44 5.14
N LYS A 70 7.73 -12.47 4.54
CA LYS A 70 7.40 -12.90 3.19
C LYS A 70 7.42 -14.43 3.13
N ASP A 71 6.24 -15.03 3.11
CA ASP A 71 6.07 -16.48 3.05
C ASP A 71 5.67 -16.88 1.63
N GLU A 72 6.63 -17.37 0.85
CA GLU A 72 6.40 -17.75 -0.54
C GLU A 72 5.51 -18.96 -0.68
N GLU A 73 5.56 -19.87 0.27
CA GLU A 73 4.78 -21.09 0.22
C GLU A 73 3.30 -20.80 0.44
N LYS A 74 2.98 -19.98 1.43
CA LYS A 74 1.61 -19.57 1.72
C LYS A 74 1.14 -18.38 0.90
N ARG A 75 2.03 -17.72 0.19
CA ARG A 75 1.74 -16.49 -0.57
C ARG A 75 1.16 -15.40 0.31
N VAL A 76 1.80 -15.17 1.46
CA VAL A 76 1.43 -14.12 2.42
C VAL A 76 2.61 -13.20 2.65
N ILE A 77 2.36 -11.90 2.59
CA ILE A 77 3.35 -10.87 2.86
C ILE A 77 2.86 -9.96 3.99
N GLU A 78 3.75 -9.58 4.89
CA GLU A 78 3.46 -8.61 5.94
C GLU A 78 4.36 -7.39 5.74
N ILE A 79 3.74 -6.22 5.68
CA ILE A 79 4.43 -4.96 5.37
C ILE A 79 4.09 -3.93 6.43
N ASP A 80 5.11 -3.19 6.89
CA ASP A 80 4.95 -1.98 7.68
C ASP A 80 5.27 -0.78 6.81
N GLY A 81 4.41 0.21 6.82
CA GLY A 81 4.62 1.49 6.16
C GLY A 81 4.65 2.62 7.17
N LYS A 82 5.53 3.58 6.94
CA LYS A 82 5.63 4.78 7.75
C LYS A 82 5.80 5.97 6.83
N GLY A 83 4.96 6.98 7.00
CA GLY A 83 5.04 8.20 6.21
C GLY A 83 5.05 9.43 7.10
N THR A 84 5.84 10.42 6.72
CA THR A 84 5.92 11.72 7.39
C THR A 84 5.66 12.81 6.38
N ASP A 85 4.76 13.74 6.72
CA ASP A 85 4.49 14.90 5.89
C ASP A 85 5.77 15.71 5.69
N THR A 86 6.10 16.03 4.44
CA THR A 86 7.30 16.79 4.09
C THR A 86 7.31 18.19 4.70
N LYS A 87 6.14 18.71 5.08
CA LYS A 87 5.98 20.02 5.72
C LYS A 87 5.83 19.92 7.24
N GLY A 88 6.03 18.73 7.82
CA GLY A 88 5.97 18.51 9.25
C GLY A 88 4.56 18.56 9.86
N LYS A 89 3.50 18.37 9.07
CA LYS A 89 2.10 18.49 9.53
C LYS A 89 1.48 17.18 9.98
N GLY A 90 2.30 16.19 10.31
CA GLY A 90 1.84 14.90 10.80
C GLY A 90 2.40 13.73 10.02
N GLY A 91 1.82 12.57 10.23
CA GLY A 91 2.29 11.35 9.59
C GLY A 91 1.24 10.26 9.58
N ALA A 92 1.63 9.12 9.03
CA ALA A 92 0.81 7.94 8.99
C ALA A 92 1.67 6.70 9.17
N ASN A 93 1.09 5.68 9.80
CA ASN A 93 1.66 4.35 9.90
C ASN A 93 0.66 3.35 9.33
N MET A 94 1.14 2.34 8.65
CA MET A 94 0.32 1.29 8.07
C MET A 94 0.90 -0.06 8.40
N GLU A 95 0.04 -0.99 8.78
CA GLU A 95 0.35 -2.41 8.82
C GLU A 95 -0.51 -3.11 7.78
N LEU A 96 0.10 -3.86 6.88
CA LEU A 96 -0.59 -4.55 5.80
C LEU A 96 -0.24 -6.03 5.83
N ILE A 97 -1.27 -6.86 5.74
CA ILE A 97 -1.12 -8.29 5.47
C ILE A 97 -1.73 -8.54 4.09
N GLY A 98 -0.90 -8.95 3.15
CA GLY A 98 -1.32 -9.28 1.80
C GLY A 98 -1.34 -10.78 1.58
N SER A 99 -2.40 -11.29 0.97
CA SER A 99 -2.55 -12.69 0.64
C SER A 99 -2.88 -12.85 -0.83
N ILE A 100 -2.28 -13.84 -1.48
CA ILE A 100 -2.48 -14.11 -2.89
C ILE A 100 -2.98 -15.55 -3.03
N ILE A 101 -4.14 -15.69 -3.64
CA ILE A 101 -4.85 -16.97 -3.74
C ILE A 101 -5.05 -17.32 -5.21
N ASP A 102 -4.53 -18.50 -5.60
CA ASP A 102 -4.77 -19.07 -6.91
C ASP A 102 -6.21 -19.60 -6.97
N LYS A 103 -7.00 -19.11 -7.93
CA LYS A 103 -8.40 -19.51 -8.09
C LYS A 103 -8.57 -20.77 -8.92
N GLY A 104 -7.51 -21.26 -9.53
CA GLY A 104 -7.55 -22.50 -10.34
C GLY A 104 -8.08 -22.34 -11.76
N ASP A 105 -8.47 -21.13 -12.15
CA ASP A 105 -9.06 -20.84 -13.46
C ASP A 105 -8.24 -19.85 -14.29
N GLY A 106 -6.96 -19.68 -13.93
CA GLY A 106 -6.07 -18.70 -14.56
C GLY A 106 -6.18 -17.31 -13.96
N THR A 107 -7.01 -17.14 -12.95
CA THR A 107 -7.13 -15.89 -12.22
C THR A 107 -6.57 -16.01 -10.81
N THR A 108 -6.23 -14.88 -10.21
CA THR A 108 -5.64 -14.80 -8.88
C THR A 108 -6.41 -13.77 -8.05
N GLU A 109 -6.76 -14.13 -6.83
CA GLU A 109 -7.38 -13.20 -5.87
C GLU A 109 -6.29 -12.58 -5.00
N VAL A 110 -6.34 -11.27 -4.85
CA VAL A 110 -5.45 -10.51 -3.97
C VAL A 110 -6.29 -9.94 -2.84
N ILE A 111 -5.86 -10.20 -1.60
CA ILE A 111 -6.53 -9.73 -0.39
C ILE A 111 -5.55 -8.89 0.40
N GLY A 112 -5.93 -7.67 0.72
CA GLY A 112 -5.14 -6.78 1.57
C GLY A 112 -5.91 -6.41 2.83
N ASP A 113 -5.38 -6.79 3.99
CA ASP A 113 -5.88 -6.35 5.29
C ASP A 113 -4.92 -5.32 5.84
N SER A 114 -5.38 -4.08 6.03
CA SER A 114 -4.52 -3.01 6.51
C SER A 114 -5.12 -2.29 7.70
N THR A 115 -4.23 -1.83 8.57
CA THR A 115 -4.55 -0.91 9.66
C THR A 115 -3.73 0.33 9.44
N VAL A 116 -4.40 1.47 9.31
CA VAL A 116 -3.77 2.76 9.06
C VAL A 116 -4.00 3.67 10.25
N THR A 117 -2.93 4.23 10.79
CA THR A 117 -2.98 5.23 11.86
C THR A 117 -2.50 6.54 11.30
N ILE A 118 -3.33 7.59 11.39
CA ILE A 118 -3.06 8.89 10.80
C ILE A 118 -3.05 9.95 11.88
N GLN A 119 -2.06 10.84 11.79
CA GLN A 119 -1.88 11.99 12.69
C GLN A 119 -1.75 13.26 11.87
N GLY A 120 -2.18 14.39 12.43
CA GLY A 120 -2.07 15.70 11.82
C GLY A 120 -3.25 16.07 10.94
N MET A 121 -2.99 16.83 9.87
CA MET A 121 -4.06 17.45 9.07
C MET A 121 -5.03 16.44 8.46
N LEU A 122 -4.54 15.32 7.92
CA LEU A 122 -5.41 14.33 7.31
C LEU A 122 -6.37 13.69 8.30
N ALA A 123 -5.98 13.56 9.57
CA ALA A 123 -6.85 13.00 10.61
C ALA A 123 -8.11 13.82 10.84
N GLN A 124 -8.08 15.12 10.52
CA GLN A 124 -9.23 16.02 10.69
C GLN A 124 -10.37 15.73 9.71
N PHE A 125 -10.08 15.05 8.61
CA PHE A 125 -11.08 14.74 7.59
C PHE A 125 -11.85 13.45 7.84
N GLY A 126 -11.43 12.65 8.82
CA GLY A 126 -12.12 11.45 9.25
C GLY A 126 -11.80 10.19 8.43
N SER A 127 -12.37 9.07 8.88
CA SER A 127 -12.09 7.75 8.32
C SER A 127 -12.54 7.59 6.87
N ARG A 128 -13.63 8.24 6.49
CA ARG A 128 -14.16 8.15 5.12
C ARG A 128 -13.15 8.60 4.08
N MET A 129 -12.39 9.65 4.39
CA MET A 129 -11.37 10.15 3.49
C MET A 129 -10.20 9.20 3.34
N VAL A 130 -9.80 8.54 4.42
CA VAL A 130 -8.76 7.51 4.39
C VAL A 130 -9.23 6.34 3.51
N GLU A 131 -10.49 5.96 3.62
CA GLU A 131 -11.07 4.92 2.76
C GLU A 131 -11.07 5.33 1.29
N ASP A 132 -11.44 6.57 0.98
CA ASP A 132 -11.46 7.07 -0.40
C ASP A 132 -10.06 7.06 -1.02
N VAL A 133 -9.04 7.50 -0.28
CA VAL A 133 -7.63 7.46 -0.74
C VAL A 133 -7.19 6.01 -0.94
N SER A 134 -7.49 5.14 0.01
CA SER A 134 -7.14 3.72 -0.08
C SER A 134 -7.81 3.05 -1.27
N ASN A 135 -9.07 3.37 -1.55
CA ASN A 135 -9.79 2.85 -2.70
C ASN A 135 -9.13 3.28 -4.02
N GLN A 136 -8.65 4.52 -4.11
CA GLN A 136 -7.93 4.98 -5.29
C GLN A 136 -6.63 4.22 -5.51
N LEU A 137 -5.89 3.93 -4.44
CA LEU A 137 -4.63 3.18 -4.50
C LEU A 137 -4.86 1.72 -4.90
N PHE A 138 -5.90 1.09 -4.38
CA PHE A 138 -6.23 -0.30 -4.72
C PHE A 138 -6.83 -0.45 -6.12
N PHE A 139 -7.59 0.52 -6.59
CA PHE A 139 -8.20 0.49 -7.91
C PHE A 139 -7.18 0.29 -9.03
N LEU A 140 -6.01 0.88 -8.89
CA LEU A 140 -4.96 0.81 -9.90
C LEU A 140 -4.26 -0.53 -9.96
N SER A 141 -4.22 -1.27 -8.87
CA SER A 141 -3.66 -2.61 -8.87
C SER A 141 -4.55 -3.63 -9.60
N ALA A 142 -5.77 -3.26 -9.97
CA ALA A 142 -6.66 -4.07 -10.80
C ALA A 142 -6.38 -3.91 -12.31
N LEU A 143 -5.55 -2.96 -12.68
CA LEU A 143 -5.16 -2.76 -14.07
C LEU A 143 -3.96 -3.63 -14.44
#